data_68b3d6378ead55a4830e5228dc6358f0
#
_entry.id   68b3d6378ead55a4830e5228dc6358f0
#
_cell.length_a   1.000
_cell.length_b   1.000
_cell.length_c   1.000
_cell.angle_alpha   90.00
_cell.angle_beta   90.00
_cell.angle_gamma   90.00
#
_symmetry.space_group_name_H-M   'P 1'
#
loop_
_entity.id
_entity.type
_entity.pdbx_description
1 polymer ?
#
loop_
_entity_poly.entity_id
_entity_poly.type
_entity_poly.pdbx_seq_one_letter_code
_entity_poly.pdbx_strand_id
1 'polypeptide(L)'
;FQLSADETGQAVNALAGAASASAADVSDISEALSQCAASANNAGWSIQDTTAVLGAFADAGIVGSDAGTSLKTMLQSLSAPTAQAQSLMDELGINIYDSSGHMLDAAGVAEELQTALSGLGDQQRAQALDTIFGSDATRAATVLMNQGAEGLARYTQATNDQAAAQRLANAQMGPMQQSIEEMKGSIETASIAIGEVAAPYVQK
;
A
#
# COMPACT_ATOMS: atom_id res chain seq x y z
N PHE A 1 2.49 14.36 5.45
CA PHE A 1 3.32 13.83 6.54
C PHE A 1 4.44 14.79 7.00
N GLN A 2 4.72 15.88 6.30
CA GLN A 2 5.74 16.88 6.69
C GLN A 2 7.09 16.26 7.12
N LEU A 3 7.57 15.30 6.34
CA LEU A 3 8.75 14.49 6.65
C LEU A 3 10.03 15.34 6.56
N SER A 4 10.95 15.13 7.50
CA SER A 4 12.33 15.63 7.43
C SER A 4 13.13 14.88 6.35
N ALA A 5 14.37 15.34 6.07
CA ALA A 5 15.22 14.67 5.09
C ALA A 5 15.52 13.21 5.46
N ASP A 6 15.74 12.92 6.74
CA ASP A 6 16.00 11.56 7.23
C ASP A 6 14.76 10.67 7.13
N GLU A 7 13.57 11.24 7.40
CA GLU A 7 12.30 10.52 7.29
C GLU A 7 11.90 10.28 5.83
N THR A 8 12.42 11.05 4.87
CA THR A 8 12.20 10.81 3.43
C THR A 8 12.73 9.44 3.01
N GLY A 9 13.87 9.00 3.54
CA GLY A 9 14.41 7.65 3.30
C GLY A 9 13.47 6.55 3.81
N GLN A 10 12.85 6.76 4.97
CA GLN A 10 11.86 5.84 5.51
C GLN A 10 10.60 5.79 4.64
N ALA A 11 10.17 6.93 4.12
CA ALA A 11 9.02 6.99 3.21
C ALA A 11 9.27 6.20 1.91
N VAL A 12 10.46 6.33 1.32
CA VAL A 12 10.84 5.56 0.12
C VAL A 12 10.85 4.06 0.42
N ASN A 13 11.38 3.65 1.58
CA ASN A 13 11.36 2.25 2.01
C ASN A 13 9.93 1.75 2.25
N ALA A 14 9.05 2.55 2.86
CA ALA A 14 7.66 2.18 3.09
C ALA A 14 6.89 1.97 1.78
N LEU A 15 7.07 2.86 0.79
CA LEU A 15 6.49 2.70 -0.55
C LEU A 15 6.98 1.42 -1.24
N ALA A 16 8.29 1.19 -1.24
CA ALA A 16 8.90 0.01 -1.83
C ALA A 16 8.50 -1.28 -1.10
N GLY A 17 8.39 -1.23 0.23
CA GLY A 17 7.93 -2.33 1.06
C GLY A 17 6.49 -2.72 0.75
N ALA A 18 5.58 -1.74 0.69
CA ALA A 18 4.18 -1.96 0.32
C ALA A 18 4.05 -2.57 -1.09
N ALA A 19 4.75 -2.02 -2.08
CA ALA A 19 4.77 -2.55 -3.45
C ALA A 19 5.35 -3.98 -3.51
N SER A 20 6.39 -4.28 -2.73
CA SER A 20 6.99 -5.62 -2.70
C SER A 20 6.11 -6.67 -2.02
N ALA A 21 5.22 -6.26 -1.12
CA ALA A 21 4.36 -7.15 -0.34
C ALA A 21 2.95 -7.31 -0.92
N SER A 22 2.63 -6.61 -2.01
CA SER A 22 1.28 -6.56 -2.59
C SER A 22 1.29 -6.64 -4.11
N ALA A 23 0.11 -6.63 -4.71
CA ALA A 23 -0.08 -6.60 -6.16
C ALA A 23 0.12 -5.20 -6.79
N ALA A 24 0.35 -4.14 -5.98
CA ALA A 24 0.61 -2.79 -6.46
C ALA A 24 2.08 -2.60 -6.86
N ASP A 25 2.32 -1.67 -7.77
CA ASP A 25 3.65 -1.11 -7.96
C ASP A 25 3.85 0.16 -7.10
N VAL A 26 5.08 0.71 -7.13
CA VAL A 26 5.42 1.93 -6.37
C VAL A 26 4.59 3.13 -6.86
N SER A 27 4.25 3.20 -8.14
CA SER A 27 3.45 4.30 -8.68
C SER A 27 2.01 4.24 -8.20
N ASP A 28 1.41 3.06 -8.10
CA ASP A 28 0.07 2.86 -7.54
C ASP A 28 0.00 3.32 -6.09
N ILE A 29 0.97 2.89 -5.26
CA ILE A 29 1.05 3.29 -3.85
C ILE A 29 1.27 4.81 -3.71
N SER A 30 2.13 5.38 -4.56
CA SER A 30 2.41 6.83 -4.56
C SER A 30 1.18 7.66 -4.96
N GLU A 31 0.44 7.22 -5.98
CA GLU A 31 -0.80 7.86 -6.40
C GLU A 31 -1.86 7.80 -5.30
N ALA A 32 -2.06 6.61 -4.70
CA ALA A 32 -2.96 6.43 -3.58
C ALA A 32 -2.59 7.35 -2.41
N LEU A 33 -1.31 7.37 -2.04
CA LEU A 33 -0.81 8.19 -0.94
C LEU A 33 -1.06 9.68 -1.18
N SER A 34 -0.94 10.16 -2.43
CA SER A 34 -1.22 11.56 -2.77
C SER A 34 -2.66 11.99 -2.44
N GLN A 35 -3.61 11.07 -2.47
CA GLN A 35 -5.02 11.32 -2.16
C GLN A 35 -5.34 11.26 -0.67
N CYS A 36 -4.66 10.38 0.10
CA CYS A 36 -5.03 10.10 1.50
C CYS A 36 -4.03 10.65 2.54
N ALA A 37 -2.83 11.08 2.14
CA ALA A 37 -1.76 11.45 3.07
C ALA A 37 -2.18 12.48 4.14
N ALA A 38 -2.92 13.51 3.75
CA ALA A 38 -3.39 14.53 4.70
C ALA A 38 -4.39 13.95 5.72
N SER A 39 -5.32 13.10 5.28
CA SER A 39 -6.30 12.47 6.16
C SER A 39 -5.65 11.46 7.09
N ALA A 40 -4.70 10.67 6.59
CA ALA A 40 -3.94 9.71 7.38
C ALA A 40 -3.09 10.42 8.46
N ASN A 41 -2.37 11.48 8.07
CA ASN A 41 -1.60 12.28 9.02
C ASN A 41 -2.49 12.93 10.09
N ASN A 42 -3.66 13.45 9.72
CA ASN A 42 -4.61 14.03 10.68
C ASN A 42 -5.21 12.97 11.62
N ALA A 43 -5.35 11.74 11.17
CA ALA A 43 -5.76 10.60 11.99
C ALA A 43 -4.64 10.08 12.90
N GLY A 44 -3.41 10.60 12.77
CA GLY A 44 -2.25 10.16 13.54
C GLY A 44 -1.56 8.91 12.96
N TRP A 45 -1.96 8.45 11.77
CA TRP A 45 -1.32 7.29 11.13
C TRP A 45 0.05 7.65 10.57
N SER A 46 1.00 6.75 10.75
CA SER A 46 2.33 6.85 10.14
C SER A 46 2.25 6.61 8.62
N ILE A 47 3.33 6.96 7.91
CA ILE A 47 3.44 6.63 6.49
C ILE A 47 3.51 5.10 6.29
N GLN A 48 4.12 4.39 7.22
CA GLN A 48 4.22 2.93 7.22
C GLN A 48 2.83 2.30 7.38
N ASP A 49 2.01 2.74 8.35
CA ASP A 49 0.63 2.27 8.53
C ASP A 49 -0.21 2.54 7.30
N THR A 50 -0.10 3.76 6.76
CA THR A 50 -0.86 4.18 5.59
C THR A 50 -0.52 3.32 4.37
N THR A 51 0.78 3.12 4.09
CA THR A 51 1.22 2.32 2.94
C THR A 51 0.96 0.83 3.13
N ALA A 52 0.98 0.32 4.36
CA ALA A 52 0.58 -1.06 4.68
C ALA A 52 -0.89 -1.33 4.31
N VAL A 53 -1.79 -0.41 4.68
CA VAL A 53 -3.22 -0.50 4.32
C VAL A 53 -3.42 -0.40 2.81
N LEU A 54 -2.71 0.51 2.14
CA LEU A 54 -2.78 0.62 0.67
C LEU A 54 -2.30 -0.65 -0.03
N GLY A 55 -1.28 -1.33 0.50
CA GLY A 55 -0.85 -2.64 0.03
C GLY A 55 -1.94 -3.71 0.20
N ALA A 56 -2.62 -3.73 1.34
CA ALA A 56 -3.74 -4.64 1.57
C ALA A 56 -4.92 -4.36 0.63
N PHE A 57 -5.18 -3.09 0.32
CA PHE A 57 -6.21 -2.70 -0.66
C PHE A 57 -5.85 -3.16 -2.07
N ALA A 58 -4.58 -3.06 -2.45
CA ALA A 58 -4.11 -3.51 -3.77
C ALA A 58 -4.33 -5.00 -3.99
N ASP A 59 -4.06 -5.84 -2.99
CA ASP A 59 -4.34 -7.29 -3.06
C ASP A 59 -5.85 -7.60 -3.15
N ALA A 60 -6.70 -6.68 -2.71
CA ALA A 60 -8.16 -6.75 -2.90
C ALA A 60 -8.65 -6.08 -4.20
N GLY A 61 -7.73 -5.65 -5.08
CA GLY A 61 -8.04 -5.03 -6.36
C GLY A 61 -8.40 -3.54 -6.28
N ILE A 62 -8.09 -2.86 -5.17
CA ILE A 62 -8.29 -1.41 -5.00
C ILE A 62 -6.91 -0.75 -5.09
N VAL A 63 -6.61 -0.07 -6.20
CA VAL A 63 -5.26 0.46 -6.48
C VAL A 63 -5.29 1.95 -6.86
N GLY A 64 -4.13 2.60 -6.82
CA GLY A 64 -3.94 3.97 -7.28
C GLY A 64 -4.87 4.97 -6.59
N SER A 65 -5.39 5.92 -7.35
CA SER A 65 -6.27 6.99 -6.85
C SER A 65 -7.53 6.48 -6.14
N ASP A 66 -8.09 5.33 -6.58
CA ASP A 66 -9.26 4.70 -5.96
C ASP A 66 -8.96 4.24 -4.53
N ALA A 67 -7.81 3.58 -4.32
CA ALA A 67 -7.36 3.17 -2.99
C ALA A 67 -7.19 4.38 -2.05
N GLY A 68 -6.52 5.41 -2.52
CA GLY A 68 -6.28 6.62 -1.74
C GLY A 68 -7.57 7.37 -1.40
N THR A 69 -8.49 7.50 -2.36
CA THR A 69 -9.79 8.14 -2.12
C THR A 69 -10.65 7.35 -1.15
N SER A 70 -10.71 6.03 -1.30
CA SER A 70 -11.45 5.14 -0.40
C SER A 70 -10.89 5.19 1.03
N LEU A 71 -9.57 5.17 1.21
CA LEU A 71 -8.94 5.31 2.51
C LEU A 71 -9.21 6.69 3.14
N LYS A 72 -9.06 7.76 2.35
CA LYS A 72 -9.38 9.13 2.80
C LYS A 72 -10.81 9.22 3.31
N THR A 73 -11.79 8.74 2.55
CA THR A 73 -13.20 8.78 2.92
C THR A 73 -13.48 7.92 4.16
N MET A 74 -12.86 6.74 4.26
CA MET A 74 -12.95 5.88 5.43
C MET A 74 -12.46 6.58 6.70
N LEU A 75 -11.28 7.19 6.67
CA LEU A 75 -10.72 7.93 7.80
C LEU A 75 -11.56 9.16 8.18
N GLN A 76 -12.13 9.84 7.19
CA GLN A 76 -13.05 10.96 7.44
C GLN A 76 -14.34 10.49 8.13
N SER A 77 -14.93 9.37 7.70
CA SER A 77 -16.12 8.79 8.34
C SER A 77 -15.84 8.39 9.79
N LEU A 78 -14.66 7.86 10.08
CA LEU A 78 -14.25 7.53 11.44
C LEU A 78 -13.98 8.77 12.30
N SER A 79 -13.31 9.77 11.74
CA SER A 79 -12.95 10.99 12.51
C SER A 79 -14.14 11.91 12.78
N ALA A 80 -15.14 11.90 11.92
CA ALA A 80 -16.34 12.76 12.03
C ALA A 80 -17.61 11.98 11.58
N PRO A 81 -17.99 10.95 12.33
CA PRO A 81 -19.14 10.13 11.99
C PRO A 81 -20.45 10.93 12.03
N THR A 82 -21.41 10.54 11.19
CA THR A 82 -22.77 11.05 11.30
C THR A 82 -23.40 10.61 12.63
N ALA A 83 -24.44 11.28 13.10
CA ALA A 83 -25.12 10.89 14.34
C ALA A 83 -25.61 9.42 14.29
N GLN A 84 -26.05 8.96 13.12
CA GLN A 84 -26.48 7.57 12.92
C GLN A 84 -25.29 6.60 12.98
N ALA A 85 -24.18 6.93 12.32
CA ALA A 85 -22.95 6.15 12.38
C ALA A 85 -22.41 6.06 13.81
N GLN A 86 -22.33 7.19 14.52
CA GLN A 86 -21.88 7.22 15.90
C GLN A 86 -22.74 6.33 16.80
N SER A 87 -24.07 6.44 16.71
CA SER A 87 -25.00 5.61 17.51
C SER A 87 -24.81 4.11 17.24
N LEU A 88 -24.57 3.74 15.97
CA LEU A 88 -24.31 2.34 15.60
C LEU A 88 -22.93 1.86 16.08
N MET A 89 -21.90 2.71 16.00
CA MET A 89 -20.58 2.40 16.54
C MET A 89 -20.64 2.15 18.04
N ASP A 90 -21.38 3.01 18.78
CA ASP A 90 -21.58 2.85 20.23
C ASP A 90 -22.35 1.55 20.56
N GLU A 91 -23.39 1.21 19.78
CA GLU A 91 -24.16 -0.02 19.95
C GLU A 91 -23.31 -1.29 19.70
N LEU A 92 -22.44 -1.25 18.70
CA LEU A 92 -21.55 -2.36 18.34
C LEU A 92 -20.25 -2.38 19.19
N GLY A 93 -20.02 -1.38 20.02
CA GLY A 93 -18.83 -1.27 20.86
C GLY A 93 -17.57 -0.94 20.06
N ILE A 94 -17.68 -0.31 18.89
CA ILE A 94 -16.53 0.10 18.07
C ILE A 94 -15.89 1.34 18.70
N ASN A 95 -14.70 1.17 19.26
CA ASN A 95 -13.93 2.27 19.83
C ASN A 95 -12.57 2.41 19.14
N ILE A 96 -12.46 3.38 18.28
CA ILE A 96 -11.26 3.66 17.47
C ILE A 96 -10.28 4.64 18.11
N TYR A 97 -10.51 5.05 19.37
CA TYR A 97 -9.64 5.97 20.10
C TYR A 97 -9.04 5.31 21.34
N ASP A 98 -7.80 5.64 21.62
CA ASP A 98 -7.14 5.23 22.86
C ASP A 98 -7.62 6.07 24.07
N SER A 99 -7.12 5.75 25.27
CA SER A 99 -7.44 6.45 26.51
C SER A 99 -6.97 7.92 26.54
N SER A 100 -6.11 8.32 25.60
CA SER A 100 -5.59 9.69 25.45
C SER A 100 -6.35 10.48 24.38
N GLY A 101 -7.32 9.84 23.71
CA GLY A 101 -8.13 10.44 22.65
C GLY A 101 -7.45 10.48 21.29
N HIS A 102 -6.36 9.74 21.08
CA HIS A 102 -5.76 9.56 19.77
C HIS A 102 -6.40 8.39 19.05
N MET A 103 -6.59 8.51 17.72
CA MET A 103 -7.06 7.40 16.93
C MET A 103 -6.04 6.25 16.99
N LEU A 104 -6.53 5.03 17.07
CA LEU A 104 -5.72 3.83 16.99
C LEU A 104 -4.97 3.79 15.64
N ASP A 105 -3.83 3.12 15.61
CA ASP A 105 -3.12 2.85 14.37
C ASP A 105 -3.94 1.96 13.42
N ALA A 106 -3.44 1.72 12.22
CA ALA A 106 -4.16 0.96 11.21
C ALA A 106 -4.51 -0.47 11.67
N ALA A 107 -3.60 -1.10 12.41
CA ALA A 107 -3.82 -2.45 12.94
C ALA A 107 -4.91 -2.45 14.04
N GLY A 108 -4.87 -1.48 14.94
CA GLY A 108 -5.89 -1.31 15.99
C GLY A 108 -7.27 -1.03 15.42
N VAL A 109 -7.39 -0.14 14.42
CA VAL A 109 -8.67 0.11 13.74
C VAL A 109 -9.19 -1.14 13.03
N ALA A 110 -8.30 -1.90 12.37
CA ALA A 110 -8.68 -3.15 11.71
C ALA A 110 -9.18 -4.22 12.69
N GLU A 111 -8.52 -4.34 13.85
CA GLU A 111 -8.90 -5.27 14.92
C GLU A 111 -10.24 -4.91 15.54
N GLU A 112 -10.46 -3.62 15.83
CA GLU A 112 -11.75 -3.12 16.35
C GLU A 112 -12.90 -3.43 15.39
N LEU A 113 -12.74 -3.10 14.11
CA LEU A 113 -13.76 -3.41 13.10
C LEU A 113 -14.00 -4.91 12.97
N GLN A 114 -12.95 -5.72 12.94
CA GLN A 114 -13.06 -7.17 12.87
C GLN A 114 -13.80 -7.74 14.08
N THR A 115 -13.39 -7.35 15.27
CA THR A 115 -13.97 -7.84 16.53
C THR A 115 -15.44 -7.48 16.65
N ALA A 116 -15.76 -6.21 16.45
CA ALA A 116 -17.13 -5.71 16.60
C ALA A 116 -18.11 -6.29 15.57
N LEU A 117 -17.63 -6.52 14.33
CA LEU A 117 -18.49 -6.96 13.23
C LEU A 117 -18.49 -8.48 13.00
N SER A 118 -17.58 -9.24 13.65
CA SER A 118 -17.44 -10.69 13.46
C SER A 118 -18.65 -11.48 13.90
N GLY A 119 -19.38 -11.01 14.91
CA GLY A 119 -20.59 -11.64 15.44
C GLY A 119 -21.86 -11.39 14.60
N LEU A 120 -21.80 -10.51 13.61
CA LEU A 120 -22.93 -10.15 12.78
C LEU A 120 -23.09 -11.11 11.59
N GLY A 121 -24.35 -11.39 11.21
CA GLY A 121 -24.64 -12.03 9.93
C GLY A 121 -24.27 -11.13 8.74
N ASP A 122 -24.07 -11.71 7.55
CA ASP A 122 -23.57 -10.98 6.37
C ASP A 122 -24.40 -9.75 6.01
N GLN A 123 -25.74 -9.85 6.08
CA GLN A 123 -26.63 -8.73 5.81
C GLN A 123 -26.46 -7.60 6.83
N GLN A 124 -26.39 -7.93 8.12
CA GLN A 124 -26.22 -6.95 9.19
C GLN A 124 -24.86 -6.27 9.10
N ARG A 125 -23.82 -7.05 8.80
CA ARG A 125 -22.46 -6.55 8.60
C ARG A 125 -22.38 -5.57 7.43
N ALA A 126 -22.96 -5.94 6.28
CA ALA A 126 -23.00 -5.06 5.11
C ALA A 126 -23.75 -3.75 5.41
N GLN A 127 -24.90 -3.84 6.12
CA GLN A 127 -25.66 -2.67 6.52
C GLN A 127 -24.90 -1.79 7.53
N ALA A 128 -24.19 -2.39 8.48
CA ALA A 128 -23.38 -1.64 9.45
C ALA A 128 -22.24 -0.90 8.75
N LEU A 129 -21.50 -1.57 7.86
CA LEU A 129 -20.44 -0.95 7.07
C LEU A 129 -20.97 0.19 6.19
N ASP A 130 -22.09 0.01 5.51
CA ASP A 130 -22.70 1.08 4.69
C ASP A 130 -23.16 2.27 5.55
N THR A 131 -23.74 2.01 6.72
CA THR A 131 -24.18 3.06 7.65
C THR A 131 -23.01 3.87 8.21
N ILE A 132 -21.90 3.22 8.56
CA ILE A 132 -20.73 3.87 9.17
C ILE A 132 -19.90 4.59 8.11
N PHE A 133 -19.65 3.96 6.97
CA PHE A 133 -18.66 4.42 5.99
C PHE A 133 -19.27 5.02 4.71
N GLY A 134 -20.54 4.72 4.42
CA GLY A 134 -21.17 5.06 3.15
C GLY A 134 -20.61 4.23 1.98
N SER A 135 -21.23 4.36 0.81
CA SER A 135 -20.92 3.54 -0.38
C SER A 135 -19.45 3.60 -0.84
N ASP A 136 -18.84 4.79 -0.74
CA ASP A 136 -17.52 5.05 -1.30
C ASP A 136 -16.38 4.39 -0.48
N ALA A 137 -16.57 4.27 0.84
CA ALA A 137 -15.55 3.72 1.73
C ALA A 137 -15.89 2.31 2.26
N THR A 138 -17.13 1.80 2.05
CA THR A 138 -17.52 0.46 2.50
C THR A 138 -16.59 -0.63 1.99
N ARG A 139 -16.13 -0.53 0.74
CA ARG A 139 -15.22 -1.51 0.15
C ARG A 139 -13.87 -1.52 0.87
N ALA A 140 -13.29 -0.35 1.13
CA ALA A 140 -12.05 -0.20 1.87
C ALA A 140 -12.18 -0.70 3.32
N ALA A 141 -13.26 -0.30 4.01
CA ALA A 141 -13.55 -0.76 5.37
C ALA A 141 -13.74 -2.28 5.44
N THR A 142 -14.37 -2.88 4.44
CA THR A 142 -14.54 -4.35 4.34
C THR A 142 -13.18 -5.04 4.22
N VAL A 143 -12.27 -4.52 3.39
CA VAL A 143 -10.92 -5.09 3.26
C VAL A 143 -10.18 -4.97 4.60
N LEU A 144 -10.19 -3.80 5.23
CA LEU A 144 -9.50 -3.57 6.51
C LEU A 144 -10.05 -4.50 7.61
N MET A 145 -11.38 -4.58 7.75
CA MET A 145 -12.04 -5.50 8.68
C MET A 145 -11.63 -6.96 8.43
N ASN A 146 -11.63 -7.41 7.17
CA ASN A 146 -11.28 -8.78 6.83
C ASN A 146 -9.81 -9.12 7.10
N GLN A 147 -8.91 -8.15 6.97
CA GLN A 147 -7.51 -8.31 7.31
C GLN A 147 -7.33 -8.42 8.83
N GLY A 148 -7.97 -7.57 9.60
CA GLY A 148 -7.69 -7.43 11.03
C GLY A 148 -6.23 -7.03 11.28
N ALA A 149 -5.81 -7.02 12.53
CA ALA A 149 -4.41 -6.74 12.87
C ALA A 149 -3.44 -7.80 12.32
N GLU A 150 -3.82 -9.08 12.40
CA GLU A 150 -2.98 -10.21 11.93
C GLU A 150 -2.75 -10.16 10.41
N GLY A 151 -3.81 -9.92 9.62
CA GLY A 151 -3.70 -9.82 8.17
C GLY A 151 -2.86 -8.62 7.70
N LEU A 152 -2.87 -7.51 8.45
CA LEU A 152 -2.04 -6.35 8.17
C LEU A 152 -0.56 -6.55 8.54
N ALA A 153 -0.24 -7.48 9.43
CA ALA A 153 1.12 -7.64 9.98
C ALA A 153 2.18 -7.82 8.90
N ARG A 154 1.89 -8.58 7.83
CA ARG A 154 2.85 -8.78 6.72
C ARG A 154 3.18 -7.50 5.98
N TYR A 155 2.19 -6.63 5.76
CA TYR A 155 2.38 -5.35 5.09
C TYR A 155 3.12 -4.38 6.00
N THR A 156 2.74 -4.32 7.28
CA THR A 156 3.43 -3.50 8.30
C THR A 156 4.90 -3.92 8.43
N GLN A 157 5.20 -5.21 8.42
CA GLN A 157 6.59 -5.70 8.44
C GLN A 157 7.35 -5.23 7.19
N ALA A 158 6.74 -5.32 6.02
CA ALA A 158 7.37 -4.93 4.77
C ALA A 158 7.60 -3.41 4.68
N THR A 159 6.64 -2.59 5.14
CA THR A 159 6.76 -1.12 5.12
C THR A 159 7.75 -0.58 6.15
N ASN A 160 8.05 -1.34 7.19
CA ASN A 160 9.10 -1.03 8.19
C ASN A 160 10.49 -1.52 7.79
N ASP A 161 10.64 -2.19 6.65
CA ASP A 161 11.93 -2.71 6.20
C ASP A 161 12.83 -1.61 5.63
N GLN A 162 13.89 -1.29 6.35
CA GLN A 162 14.85 -0.22 6.00
C GLN A 162 15.63 -0.48 4.70
N ALA A 163 15.59 -1.70 4.16
CA ALA A 163 16.30 -2.07 2.93
C ALA A 163 15.34 -2.36 1.75
N ALA A 164 14.05 -2.12 1.90
CA ALA A 164 13.04 -2.47 0.89
C ALA A 164 13.30 -1.80 -0.46
N ALA A 165 13.59 -0.49 -0.45
CA ALA A 165 13.87 0.27 -1.67
C ALA A 165 15.11 -0.24 -2.40
N GLN A 166 16.18 -0.57 -1.66
CA GLN A 166 17.41 -1.09 -2.26
C GLN A 166 17.21 -2.48 -2.87
N ARG A 167 16.45 -3.35 -2.19
CA ARG A 167 16.13 -4.68 -2.73
C ARG A 167 15.27 -4.59 -4.00
N LEU A 168 14.25 -3.73 -3.97
CA LEU A 168 13.38 -3.51 -5.13
C LEU A 168 14.18 -2.96 -6.32
N ALA A 169 15.04 -1.96 -6.10
CA ALA A 169 15.92 -1.43 -7.13
C ALA A 169 16.84 -2.50 -7.71
N ASN A 170 17.49 -3.31 -6.87
CA ASN A 170 18.36 -4.39 -7.31
C ASN A 170 17.61 -5.47 -8.11
N ALA A 171 16.38 -5.80 -7.69
CA ALA A 171 15.54 -6.76 -8.41
C ALA A 171 15.13 -6.27 -9.80
N GLN A 172 14.89 -4.97 -9.96
CA GLN A 172 14.55 -4.37 -11.25
C GLN A 172 15.76 -4.17 -12.16
N MET A 173 16.96 -3.91 -11.57
CA MET A 173 18.19 -3.73 -12.33
C MET A 173 18.76 -5.04 -12.88
N GLY A 174 18.55 -6.17 -12.22
CA GLY A 174 19.07 -7.47 -12.62
C GLY A 174 18.69 -7.85 -14.06
N PRO A 175 17.41 -7.88 -14.43
CA PRO A 175 16.95 -8.17 -15.79
C PRO A 175 17.49 -7.20 -16.85
N MET A 176 17.62 -5.91 -16.50
CA MET A 176 18.16 -4.90 -17.41
C MET A 176 19.67 -5.07 -17.65
N GLN A 177 20.43 -5.42 -16.62
CA GLN A 177 21.86 -5.75 -16.78
C GLN A 177 22.06 -7.00 -17.66
N GLN A 178 21.27 -8.04 -17.45
CA GLN A 178 21.29 -9.24 -18.29
C GLN A 178 20.99 -8.92 -19.75
N SER A 179 19.99 -8.10 -20.03
CA SER A 179 19.65 -7.67 -21.39
C SER A 179 20.76 -6.85 -22.05
N ILE A 180 21.47 -6.03 -21.28
CA ILE A 180 22.64 -5.26 -21.75
C ILE A 180 23.81 -6.20 -22.06
N GLU A 181 24.07 -7.22 -21.24
CA GLU A 181 25.12 -8.21 -21.51
C GLU A 181 24.82 -9.07 -22.73
N GLU A 182 23.57 -9.51 -22.88
CA GLU A 182 23.10 -10.25 -24.09
C GLU A 182 23.26 -9.40 -25.36
N MET A 183 22.92 -8.10 -25.28
CA MET A 183 23.10 -7.18 -26.41
C MET A 183 24.58 -6.94 -26.73
N LYS A 184 25.45 -6.80 -25.72
CA LYS A 184 26.91 -6.72 -25.91
C LYS A 184 27.45 -7.96 -26.57
N GLY A 185 27.07 -9.16 -26.12
CA GLY A 185 27.47 -10.44 -26.73
C GLY A 185 27.02 -10.55 -28.18
N SER A 186 25.81 -10.10 -28.50
CA SER A 186 25.27 -10.08 -29.87
C SER A 186 26.06 -9.13 -30.77
N ILE A 187 26.46 -7.95 -30.30
CA ILE A 187 27.28 -6.98 -31.02
C ILE A 187 28.70 -7.53 -31.24
N GLU A 188 29.26 -8.19 -30.25
CA GLU A 188 30.61 -8.78 -30.34
C GLU A 188 30.63 -9.92 -31.37
N THR A 189 29.62 -10.81 -31.36
CA THR A 189 29.44 -11.86 -32.33
C THR A 189 29.26 -11.31 -33.74
N ALA A 190 28.44 -10.27 -33.92
CA ALA A 190 28.27 -9.61 -35.22
C ALA A 190 29.57 -8.97 -35.74
N SER A 191 30.35 -8.38 -34.86
CA SER A 191 31.65 -7.77 -35.18
C SER A 191 32.67 -8.81 -35.61
N ILE A 192 32.69 -9.99 -34.99
CA ILE A 192 33.57 -11.12 -35.39
C ILE A 192 33.14 -11.62 -36.78
N ALA A 193 31.85 -11.82 -37.01
CA ALA A 193 31.34 -12.27 -38.32
C ALA A 193 31.66 -11.28 -39.46
N ILE A 194 31.55 -9.98 -39.21
CA ILE A 194 31.94 -8.93 -40.17
C ILE A 194 33.45 -8.95 -40.39
N GLY A 195 34.27 -9.15 -39.35
CA GLY A 195 35.73 -9.23 -39.43
C GLY A 195 36.19 -10.43 -40.29
N GLU A 196 35.58 -11.59 -40.10
CA GLU A 196 35.90 -12.79 -40.88
C GLU A 196 35.54 -12.64 -42.37
N VAL A 197 34.41 -12.00 -42.70
CA VAL A 197 34.01 -11.73 -44.08
C VAL A 197 34.86 -10.64 -44.72
N ALA A 198 35.35 -9.67 -43.99
CA ALA A 198 36.17 -8.55 -44.50
C ALA A 198 37.66 -8.89 -44.61
N ALA A 199 38.16 -9.82 -43.79
CA ALA A 199 39.59 -10.18 -43.75
C ALA A 199 40.22 -10.53 -45.11
N PRO A 200 39.58 -11.29 -46.00
CA PRO A 200 40.17 -11.62 -47.33
C PRO A 200 40.22 -10.42 -48.28
N TYR A 201 39.50 -9.35 -48.03
CA TYR A 201 39.45 -8.15 -48.88
C TYR A 201 40.45 -7.06 -48.47
N VAL A 202 41.01 -7.14 -47.26
CA VAL A 202 41.96 -6.15 -46.70
C VAL A 202 43.41 -6.56 -46.92
N GLN A 203 43.67 -7.82 -47.36
CA GLN A 203 45.05 -8.36 -47.58
C GLN A 203 45.50 -8.33 -49.09
N LYS A 204 44.96 -7.42 -49.88
CA LYS A 204 45.43 -7.21 -51.27
C LYS A 204 46.12 -5.85 -51.42
#